data_8be3fc26b4d67d4682700d161fb590ea
#
_entry.id   8be3fc26b4d67d4682700d161fb590ea
#
_cell.length_a   1.000
_cell.length_b   1.000
_cell.length_c   1.000
_cell.angle_alpha   90.00
_cell.angle_beta   90.00
_cell.angle_gamma   90.00
#
_symmetry.space_group_name_H-M   'P 1'
#
loop_
_entity.id
_entity.type
_entity.pdbx_description
1 polymer ?
#
loop_
_entity_poly.entity_id
_entity_poly.type
_entity_poly.pdbx_seq_one_letter_code
_entity_poly.pdbx_strand_id
1 'polypeptide(L)'
;MEIKLLDEPLLQFGKGEYVCPRTGIYKYNVSDINDIRPDKIVVGFIGLSESINIAISWIKKCGNHIEAKKSKQPNLFTNFPGFNETVGFHSKIVYDESYIRKINNSTFEKIKKEANDIDQLILKTVELYLSEIHFLANNKKPDVILCVLDESLTKIIYGTKTFEIDDDFGEEDSVEVEVNFRRLLKAKAMEYNIPIQFPSDLYLNTFAFILSFSLSVVA
;
A
#
# COMPACT_ATOMS: atom_id res chain seq x y z
N MET A 1 -10.23 14.46 39.54
CA MET A 1 -10.13 14.15 38.11
C MET A 1 -10.51 12.70 37.97
N GLU A 2 -11.62 12.39 37.32
CA GLU A 2 -12.09 11.02 37.13
C GLU A 2 -11.57 10.53 35.76
N ILE A 3 -10.77 9.47 35.76
CA ILE A 3 -10.24 8.87 34.53
C ILE A 3 -11.15 7.70 34.22
N LYS A 4 -11.88 7.77 33.09
CA LYS A 4 -12.69 6.67 32.59
C LYS A 4 -11.93 5.95 31.48
N LEU A 5 -11.65 4.68 31.69
CA LEU A 5 -11.14 3.80 30.64
C LEU A 5 -12.31 3.39 29.75
N LEU A 6 -12.20 3.62 28.46
CA LEU A 6 -13.18 3.15 27.47
C LEU A 6 -12.65 1.88 26.84
N ASP A 7 -13.52 0.88 26.70
CA ASP A 7 -13.19 -0.32 25.95
C ASP A 7 -13.02 0.00 24.45
N GLU A 8 -12.14 -0.71 23.78
CA GLU A 8 -12.02 -0.61 22.33
C GLU A 8 -13.31 -1.10 21.64
N PRO A 9 -13.82 -0.37 20.65
CA PRO A 9 -15.03 -0.79 19.93
C PRO A 9 -14.79 -2.08 19.17
N LEU A 10 -15.77 -2.96 19.18
CA LEU A 10 -15.78 -4.16 18.35
C LEU A 10 -16.04 -3.79 16.90
N LEU A 11 -15.25 -4.38 16.00
CA LEU A 11 -15.41 -4.29 14.55
C LEU A 11 -16.21 -5.50 14.07
N GLN A 12 -17.21 -5.23 13.22
CA GLN A 12 -18.02 -6.28 12.61
C GLN A 12 -17.28 -6.89 11.42
N PHE A 13 -17.29 -8.22 11.35
CA PHE A 13 -16.76 -9.02 10.24
C PHE A 13 -17.84 -9.98 9.74
N GLY A 14 -17.58 -10.69 8.64
CA GLY A 14 -18.58 -11.54 8.00
C GLY A 14 -19.23 -12.58 8.93
N LYS A 15 -18.47 -13.17 9.88
CA LYS A 15 -18.98 -14.24 10.78
C LYS A 15 -18.89 -13.91 12.26
N GLY A 16 -18.59 -12.66 12.64
CA GLY A 16 -18.46 -12.30 14.05
C GLY A 16 -17.82 -10.95 14.27
N GLU A 17 -17.52 -10.64 15.52
CA GLU A 17 -16.95 -9.37 15.95
C GLU A 17 -15.58 -9.58 16.57
N TYR A 18 -14.68 -8.63 16.35
CA TYR A 18 -13.35 -8.65 16.96
C TYR A 18 -12.78 -7.23 17.05
N VAL A 19 -11.93 -6.98 18.04
CA VAL A 19 -11.28 -5.67 18.23
C VAL A 19 -10.22 -5.40 17.16
N CYS A 20 -9.38 -6.39 16.87
CA CYS A 20 -8.26 -6.23 15.93
C CYS A 20 -8.68 -6.60 14.51
N PRO A 21 -8.59 -5.67 13.52
CA PRO A 21 -9.00 -5.94 12.14
C PRO A 21 -8.24 -7.08 11.50
N ARG A 22 -6.95 -7.22 11.77
CA ARG A 22 -6.11 -8.30 11.21
C ARG A 22 -6.61 -9.68 11.63
N THR A 23 -6.82 -9.84 12.94
CA THR A 23 -7.30 -11.09 13.51
C THR A 23 -8.75 -11.36 13.12
N GLY A 24 -9.57 -10.30 13.04
CA GLY A 24 -10.96 -10.41 12.61
C GLY A 24 -11.08 -10.92 11.18
N ILE A 25 -10.33 -10.35 10.23
CA ILE A 25 -10.28 -10.83 8.84
C ILE A 25 -9.86 -12.29 8.76
N TYR A 26 -8.81 -12.67 9.50
CA TYR A 26 -8.31 -14.04 9.49
C TYR A 26 -9.31 -15.05 10.07
N LYS A 27 -10.01 -14.70 11.17
CA LYS A 27 -10.93 -15.60 11.87
C LYS A 27 -12.35 -15.60 11.32
N TYR A 28 -12.85 -14.43 10.90
CA TYR A 28 -14.27 -14.21 10.62
C TYR A 28 -14.55 -13.77 9.17
N ASN A 29 -13.53 -13.67 8.33
CA ASN A 29 -13.57 -13.13 6.96
C ASN A 29 -13.94 -11.64 6.91
N VAL A 30 -13.64 -10.99 5.77
CA VAL A 30 -13.95 -9.57 5.56
C VAL A 30 -15.45 -9.32 5.45
N SER A 31 -16.17 -10.21 4.76
CA SER A 31 -17.60 -10.09 4.50
C SER A 31 -18.33 -11.41 4.69
N ASP A 32 -19.63 -11.37 4.87
CA ASP A 32 -20.48 -12.56 4.81
C ASP A 32 -20.44 -13.16 3.41
N ILE A 33 -20.66 -14.48 3.34
CA ILE A 33 -20.67 -15.21 2.07
C ILE A 33 -21.79 -14.73 1.12
N ASN A 34 -22.84 -14.14 1.68
CA ASN A 34 -23.99 -13.61 0.94
C ASN A 34 -23.83 -12.13 0.54
N ASP A 35 -22.78 -11.47 0.98
CA ASP A 35 -22.54 -10.08 0.64
C ASP A 35 -22.11 -9.92 -0.82
N ILE A 36 -22.53 -8.83 -1.44
CA ILE A 36 -22.05 -8.44 -2.77
C ILE A 36 -20.62 -7.91 -2.59
N ARG A 37 -19.66 -8.66 -3.11
CA ARG A 37 -18.23 -8.31 -3.09
C ARG A 37 -17.60 -8.61 -4.44
N PRO A 38 -16.50 -7.94 -4.80
CA PRO A 38 -15.78 -8.27 -6.02
C PRO A 38 -15.07 -9.65 -5.86
N ASP A 39 -15.27 -10.55 -6.82
CA ASP A 39 -14.51 -11.81 -6.87
C ASP A 39 -13.04 -11.57 -7.24
N LYS A 40 -12.77 -10.45 -7.91
CA LYS A 40 -11.45 -10.06 -8.41
C LYS A 40 -11.18 -8.61 -8.07
N ILE A 41 -9.95 -8.34 -7.65
CA ILE A 41 -9.42 -6.99 -7.44
C ILE A 41 -8.38 -6.75 -8.53
N VAL A 42 -8.64 -5.82 -9.41
CA VAL A 42 -7.75 -5.48 -10.53
C VAL A 42 -6.73 -4.45 -10.07
N VAL A 43 -5.44 -4.80 -10.13
CA VAL A 43 -4.35 -3.94 -9.68
C VAL A 43 -3.60 -3.34 -10.86
N GLY A 44 -3.48 -2.01 -10.86
CA GLY A 44 -2.60 -1.25 -11.74
C GLY A 44 -1.22 -1.02 -11.08
N PHE A 45 -0.18 -0.90 -11.90
CA PHE A 45 1.19 -0.65 -11.43
C PHE A 45 1.80 0.54 -12.17
N ILE A 46 2.44 1.44 -11.42
CA ILE A 46 3.19 2.57 -11.95
C ILE A 46 4.54 2.63 -11.25
N GLY A 47 5.64 2.73 -12.00
CA GLY A 47 6.98 2.86 -11.45
C GLY A 47 8.09 2.44 -12.42
N LEU A 48 9.33 2.32 -11.93
CA LEU A 48 10.44 1.77 -12.69
C LEU A 48 10.25 0.26 -12.89
N SER A 49 10.76 -0.29 -13.99
CA SER A 49 10.57 -1.70 -14.35
C SER A 49 11.02 -2.68 -13.25
N GLU A 50 12.15 -2.40 -12.60
CA GLU A 50 12.69 -3.26 -11.53
C GLU A 50 11.79 -3.25 -10.31
N SER A 51 11.39 -2.06 -9.85
CA SER A 51 10.49 -1.88 -8.71
C SER A 51 9.12 -2.51 -8.94
N ILE A 52 8.57 -2.39 -10.16
CA ILE A 52 7.32 -3.05 -10.54
C ILE A 52 7.47 -4.58 -10.45
N ASN A 53 8.58 -5.16 -10.91
CA ASN A 53 8.81 -6.60 -10.82
C ASN A 53 8.86 -7.09 -9.36
N ILE A 54 9.46 -6.31 -8.47
CA ILE A 54 9.48 -6.59 -7.02
C ILE A 54 8.04 -6.55 -6.48
N ALA A 55 7.27 -5.50 -6.82
CA ALA A 55 5.88 -5.37 -6.40
C ALA A 55 5.00 -6.51 -6.91
N ILE A 56 5.17 -6.93 -8.17
CA ILE A 56 4.48 -8.09 -8.74
C ILE A 56 4.81 -9.37 -8.00
N SER A 57 6.09 -9.60 -7.68
CA SER A 57 6.52 -10.76 -6.94
C SER A 57 5.91 -10.80 -5.54
N TRP A 58 5.78 -9.63 -4.91
CA TRP A 58 5.13 -9.47 -3.62
C TRP A 58 3.61 -9.72 -3.72
N ILE A 59 2.91 -9.17 -4.70
CA ILE A 59 1.48 -9.42 -4.95
C ILE A 59 1.20 -10.92 -5.15
N LYS A 60 2.07 -11.63 -5.86
CA LYS A 60 1.97 -13.10 -6.01
C LYS A 60 2.04 -13.83 -4.67
N LYS A 61 2.92 -13.38 -3.75
CA LYS A 61 2.98 -13.92 -2.39
C LYS A 61 1.70 -13.65 -1.61
N CYS A 62 1.10 -12.46 -1.78
CA CYS A 62 -0.16 -12.09 -1.13
C CYS A 62 -1.37 -12.93 -1.58
N GLY A 63 -1.30 -13.62 -2.72
CA GLY A 63 -2.30 -14.60 -3.13
C GLY A 63 -2.37 -15.84 -2.25
N ASN A 64 -1.33 -16.10 -1.42
CA ASN A 64 -1.20 -17.28 -0.60
C ASN A 64 -1.31 -16.95 0.89
N HIS A 65 -1.64 -17.97 1.68
CA HIS A 65 -1.54 -17.89 3.14
C HIS A 65 -0.09 -17.63 3.56
N ILE A 66 0.11 -16.68 4.48
CA ILE A 66 1.41 -16.35 5.06
C ILE A 66 1.33 -16.53 6.57
N GLU A 67 2.18 -17.41 7.10
CA GLU A 67 2.24 -17.65 8.54
C GLU A 67 2.76 -16.41 9.28
N ALA A 68 2.23 -16.20 10.47
CA ALA A 68 2.69 -15.13 11.36
C ALA A 68 4.16 -15.35 11.78
N LYS A 69 4.88 -14.24 11.97
CA LYS A 69 6.21 -14.28 12.57
C LYS A 69 6.14 -14.91 13.97
N LYS A 70 7.02 -15.87 14.26
CA LYS A 70 7.19 -16.41 15.62
C LYS A 70 7.63 -15.29 16.56
N SER A 71 6.85 -15.02 17.59
CA SER A 71 7.09 -13.94 18.54
C SER A 71 6.75 -14.38 19.96
N LYS A 72 7.37 -13.74 20.95
CA LYS A 72 6.99 -13.87 22.37
C LYS A 72 5.59 -13.30 22.66
N GLN A 73 5.08 -12.44 21.74
CA GLN A 73 3.76 -11.83 21.82
C GLN A 73 2.90 -12.27 20.60
N PRO A 74 2.43 -13.52 20.56
CA PRO A 74 1.73 -14.06 19.38
C PRO A 74 0.44 -13.31 19.05
N ASN A 75 -0.18 -12.65 20.03
CA ASN A 75 -1.41 -11.88 19.83
C ASN A 75 -1.22 -10.63 18.95
N LEU A 76 0.01 -10.10 18.84
CA LEU A 76 0.33 -8.98 17.98
C LEU A 76 0.56 -9.39 16.52
N PHE A 77 0.80 -10.68 16.28
CA PHE A 77 1.11 -11.23 14.97
C PHE A 77 0.08 -12.29 14.63
N THR A 78 -0.75 -12.03 13.63
CA THR A 78 -1.72 -13.00 13.12
C THR A 78 -1.32 -13.44 11.72
N ASN A 79 -1.74 -14.64 11.34
CA ASN A 79 -1.55 -15.14 9.99
C ASN A 79 -2.28 -14.24 8.98
N PHE A 80 -1.74 -14.15 7.78
CA PHE A 80 -2.41 -13.50 6.66
C PHE A 80 -3.12 -14.58 5.82
N PRO A 81 -4.44 -14.49 5.61
CA PRO A 81 -5.19 -15.56 4.93
C PRO A 81 -4.88 -15.69 3.44
N GLY A 82 -4.31 -14.65 2.83
CA GLY A 82 -4.13 -14.55 1.39
C GLY A 82 -5.36 -13.98 0.68
N PHE A 83 -5.12 -13.36 -0.48
CA PHE A 83 -6.19 -12.96 -1.39
C PHE A 83 -6.61 -14.15 -2.26
N ASN A 84 -7.62 -14.86 -1.81
CA ASN A 84 -8.19 -16.03 -2.48
C ASN A 84 -9.72 -16.02 -2.38
N GLU A 85 -10.37 -16.89 -3.15
CA GLU A 85 -11.83 -16.93 -3.28
C GLU A 85 -12.54 -17.59 -2.09
N THR A 86 -11.82 -18.32 -1.24
CA THR A 86 -12.43 -19.24 -0.25
C THR A 86 -12.35 -18.79 1.19
N VAL A 87 -11.33 -17.99 1.54
CA VAL A 87 -11.08 -17.57 2.92
C VAL A 87 -10.66 -16.12 3.01
N GLY A 88 -10.85 -15.50 4.14
CA GLY A 88 -10.41 -14.15 4.45
C GLY A 88 -11.10 -13.10 3.62
N PHE A 89 -10.47 -12.71 2.52
CA PHE A 89 -10.96 -11.64 1.63
C PHE A 89 -12.01 -12.12 0.62
N HIS A 90 -12.07 -13.42 0.33
CA HIS A 90 -12.93 -14.01 -0.70
C HIS A 90 -12.80 -13.37 -2.09
N SER A 91 -11.67 -12.76 -2.38
CA SER A 91 -11.35 -12.07 -3.63
C SER A 91 -9.94 -12.42 -4.04
N LYS A 92 -9.67 -12.53 -5.33
CA LYS A 92 -8.31 -12.72 -5.84
C LYS A 92 -7.78 -11.46 -6.50
N ILE A 93 -6.48 -11.22 -6.35
CA ILE A 93 -5.80 -10.13 -7.07
C ILE A 93 -5.49 -10.58 -8.49
N VAL A 94 -5.84 -9.73 -9.46
CA VAL A 94 -5.56 -9.95 -10.88
C VAL A 94 -4.90 -8.73 -11.50
N TYR A 95 -4.03 -8.94 -12.46
CA TYR A 95 -3.41 -7.90 -13.29
C TYR A 95 -2.93 -8.53 -14.61
N ASP A 96 -2.70 -7.71 -15.61
CA ASP A 96 -2.02 -8.05 -16.86
C ASP A 96 -1.15 -6.89 -17.33
N GLU A 97 -0.40 -7.08 -18.42
CA GLU A 97 0.52 -6.08 -18.97
C GLU A 97 -0.16 -4.73 -19.30
N SER A 98 -1.46 -4.73 -19.59
CA SER A 98 -2.19 -3.51 -19.94
C SER A 98 -2.44 -2.58 -18.74
N TYR A 99 -2.30 -3.11 -17.52
CA TYR A 99 -2.39 -2.35 -16.27
C TYR A 99 -1.03 -1.91 -15.73
N ILE A 100 0.05 -2.15 -16.49
CA ILE A 100 1.42 -1.81 -16.07
C ILE A 100 1.89 -0.56 -16.84
N ARG A 101 2.27 0.48 -16.09
CA ARG A 101 2.82 1.73 -16.61
C ARG A 101 4.25 1.89 -16.15
N LYS A 102 5.19 1.60 -17.07
CA LYS A 102 6.64 1.66 -16.79
C LYS A 102 7.15 3.07 -17.02
N ILE A 103 7.69 3.69 -15.98
CA ILE A 103 8.42 4.95 -16.08
C ILE A 103 9.84 4.64 -16.56
N ASN A 104 10.32 5.40 -17.56
CA ASN A 104 11.68 5.26 -18.04
C ASN A 104 12.67 5.90 -17.05
N ASN A 105 13.75 5.20 -16.75
CA ASN A 105 14.81 5.72 -15.87
C ASN A 105 15.40 7.02 -16.40
N SER A 106 15.55 7.16 -17.72
CA SER A 106 16.03 8.39 -18.37
C SER A 106 15.14 9.59 -18.09
N THR A 107 13.81 9.40 -18.05
CA THR A 107 12.86 10.48 -17.71
C THR A 107 13.08 10.93 -16.27
N PHE A 108 13.24 9.97 -15.36
CA PHE A 108 13.47 10.25 -13.96
C PHE A 108 14.82 10.96 -13.71
N GLU A 109 15.91 10.51 -14.34
CA GLU A 109 17.21 11.18 -14.27
C GLU A 109 17.18 12.60 -14.87
N LYS A 110 16.37 12.83 -15.91
CA LYS A 110 16.14 14.17 -16.45
C LYS A 110 15.47 15.07 -15.40
N ILE A 111 14.42 14.60 -14.75
CA ILE A 111 13.72 15.35 -13.70
C ILE A 111 14.68 15.71 -12.56
N LYS A 112 15.54 14.76 -12.12
CA LYS A 112 16.55 15.01 -11.08
C LYS A 112 17.53 16.12 -11.48
N LYS A 113 17.97 16.16 -12.74
CA LYS A 113 18.90 17.19 -13.24
C LYS A 113 18.26 18.56 -13.40
N GLU A 114 16.98 18.61 -13.72
CA GLU A 114 16.23 19.84 -13.93
C GLU A 114 15.66 20.45 -12.65
N ALA A 115 15.60 19.70 -11.57
CA ALA A 115 15.12 20.19 -10.29
C ALA A 115 16.24 21.00 -9.58
N ASN A 116 15.91 22.22 -9.14
CA ASN A 116 16.84 23.10 -8.42
C ASN A 116 16.89 22.75 -6.93
N ASP A 117 15.82 22.14 -6.41
CA ASP A 117 15.65 21.75 -5.01
C ASP A 117 14.78 20.50 -4.88
N ILE A 118 14.65 19.99 -3.65
CA ILE A 118 13.85 18.81 -3.33
C ILE A 118 12.37 19.02 -3.63
N ASP A 119 11.82 20.18 -3.37
CA ASP A 119 10.39 20.45 -3.56
C ASP A 119 10.03 20.44 -5.05
N GLN A 120 10.87 21.02 -5.91
CA GLN A 120 10.71 20.91 -7.36
C GLN A 120 10.83 19.47 -7.86
N LEU A 121 11.76 18.71 -7.29
CA LEU A 121 11.89 17.28 -7.63
C LEU A 121 10.60 16.53 -7.27
N ILE A 122 10.07 16.77 -6.08
CA ILE A 122 8.80 16.16 -5.64
C ILE A 122 7.66 16.57 -6.56
N LEU A 123 7.49 17.85 -6.85
CA LEU A 123 6.41 18.35 -7.72
C LEU A 123 6.46 17.72 -9.11
N LYS A 124 7.62 17.72 -9.77
CA LYS A 124 7.79 17.11 -11.10
C LYS A 124 7.56 15.59 -11.07
N THR A 125 7.99 14.93 -9.99
CA THR A 125 7.75 13.50 -9.82
C THR A 125 6.27 13.19 -9.60
N VAL A 126 5.55 14.01 -8.84
CA VAL A 126 4.09 13.92 -8.67
C VAL A 126 3.39 14.07 -10.03
N GLU A 127 3.77 15.04 -10.85
CA GLU A 127 3.18 15.24 -12.19
C GLU A 127 3.42 14.03 -13.10
N LEU A 128 4.61 13.45 -13.04
CA LEU A 128 4.93 12.23 -13.79
C LEU A 128 4.03 11.06 -13.39
N TYR A 129 3.91 10.76 -12.09
CA TYR A 129 3.04 9.69 -11.62
C TYR A 129 1.56 9.99 -11.91
N LEU A 130 1.13 11.24 -11.75
CA LEU A 130 -0.24 11.65 -12.00
C LEU A 130 -0.64 11.45 -13.46
N SER A 131 0.25 11.72 -14.42
CA SER A 131 0.00 11.46 -15.84
C SER A 131 -0.27 9.98 -16.14
N GLU A 132 0.46 9.07 -15.46
CA GLU A 132 0.26 7.64 -15.62
C GLU A 132 -1.00 7.14 -14.89
N ILE A 133 -1.35 7.73 -13.73
CA ILE A 133 -2.63 7.48 -13.05
C ILE A 133 -3.79 7.90 -13.94
N HIS A 134 -3.72 9.10 -14.52
CA HIS A 134 -4.72 9.61 -15.47
C HIS A 134 -4.93 8.65 -16.65
N PHE A 135 -3.84 8.13 -17.21
CA PHE A 135 -3.93 7.14 -18.29
C PHE A 135 -4.66 5.87 -17.85
N LEU A 136 -4.29 5.29 -16.72
CA LEU A 136 -4.93 4.07 -16.21
C LEU A 136 -6.41 4.31 -15.87
N ALA A 137 -6.71 5.43 -15.23
CA ALA A 137 -8.07 5.77 -14.82
C ALA A 137 -9.02 5.91 -16.02
N ASN A 138 -8.55 6.53 -17.11
CA ASN A 138 -9.41 6.78 -18.29
C ASN A 138 -9.48 5.59 -19.25
N ASN A 139 -8.47 4.73 -19.29
CA ASN A 139 -8.39 3.68 -20.31
C ASN A 139 -8.64 2.27 -19.76
N LYS A 140 -8.32 2.02 -18.48
CA LYS A 140 -8.30 0.67 -17.90
C LYS A 140 -9.13 0.52 -16.65
N LYS A 141 -9.25 1.56 -15.84
CA LYS A 141 -10.02 1.61 -14.58
C LYS A 141 -9.72 0.43 -13.64
N PRO A 142 -8.47 0.27 -13.16
CA PRO A 142 -8.19 -0.72 -12.14
C PRO A 142 -8.90 -0.36 -10.83
N ASP A 143 -9.12 -1.34 -9.95
CA ASP A 143 -9.73 -1.11 -8.65
C ASP A 143 -8.76 -0.42 -7.67
N VAL A 144 -7.44 -0.61 -7.85
CA VAL A 144 -6.39 0.04 -7.08
C VAL A 144 -5.14 0.22 -7.92
N ILE A 145 -4.40 1.31 -7.69
CA ILE A 145 -3.11 1.56 -8.36
C ILE A 145 -1.98 1.53 -7.33
N LEU A 146 -0.95 0.72 -7.60
CA LEU A 146 0.30 0.71 -6.85
C LEU A 146 1.31 1.64 -7.54
N CYS A 147 1.59 2.77 -6.89
CA CYS A 147 2.65 3.69 -7.28
C CYS A 147 3.95 3.24 -6.59
N VAL A 148 4.75 2.44 -7.29
CA VAL A 148 5.96 1.83 -6.72
C VAL A 148 7.13 2.79 -6.83
N LEU A 149 7.71 3.16 -5.68
CA LEU A 149 8.89 4.00 -5.60
C LEU A 149 10.14 3.11 -5.50
N ASP A 150 11.17 3.43 -6.27
CA ASP A 150 12.46 2.80 -6.11
C ASP A 150 13.19 3.31 -4.84
N GLU A 151 14.19 2.57 -4.39
CA GLU A 151 14.93 2.89 -3.17
C GLU A 151 15.60 4.28 -3.26
N SER A 152 16.16 4.63 -4.43
CA SER A 152 16.83 5.92 -4.62
C SER A 152 15.87 7.09 -4.47
N LEU A 153 14.68 6.98 -5.06
CA LEU A 153 13.64 7.98 -4.96
C LEU A 153 13.08 8.06 -3.53
N THR A 154 12.90 6.92 -2.90
CA THR A 154 12.45 6.85 -1.51
C THR A 154 13.42 7.56 -0.58
N LYS A 155 14.73 7.34 -0.73
CA LYS A 155 15.78 8.03 0.06
C LYS A 155 15.82 9.53 -0.18
N ILE A 156 15.59 9.98 -1.41
CA ILE A 156 15.56 11.42 -1.74
C ILE A 156 14.32 12.09 -1.14
N ILE A 157 13.16 11.48 -1.29
CA ILE A 157 11.87 12.04 -0.87
C ILE A 157 11.71 12.03 0.66
N TYR A 158 12.19 10.99 1.34
CA TYR A 158 12.00 10.80 2.79
C TYR A 158 13.28 11.01 3.61
N GLY A 159 14.40 11.36 2.95
CA GLY A 159 15.71 11.49 3.59
C GLY A 159 16.40 10.14 3.77
N THR A 160 17.71 10.21 4.12
CA THR A 160 18.57 9.04 4.37
C THR A 160 18.39 8.42 5.76
N LYS A 161 17.37 8.78 6.52
CA LYS A 161 17.09 8.07 7.77
C LYS A 161 16.80 6.61 7.39
N THR A 162 17.78 5.76 7.62
CA THR A 162 17.63 4.32 7.69
C THR A 162 16.49 4.06 8.66
N PHE A 163 15.37 3.61 8.15
CA PHE A 163 14.33 3.01 8.99
C PHE A 163 14.91 1.68 9.50
N GLU A 164 15.76 1.75 10.50
CA GLU A 164 15.91 0.64 11.41
C GLU A 164 14.53 0.50 12.05
N ILE A 165 13.90 -0.62 11.80
CA ILE A 165 12.68 -1.00 12.50
C ILE A 165 13.14 -1.37 13.90
N ASP A 166 13.40 -0.37 14.71
CA ASP A 166 13.37 -0.53 16.14
C ASP A 166 11.90 -0.70 16.53
N ASP A 167 11.62 -1.77 17.24
CA ASP A 167 10.31 -2.12 17.78
C ASP A 167 9.82 -1.10 18.85
N ASP A 168 10.45 0.05 18.95
CA ASP A 168 10.08 1.11 19.85
C ASP A 168 9.39 2.24 19.09
N PHE A 169 8.18 2.58 19.51
CA PHE A 169 7.40 3.72 19.02
C PHE A 169 8.07 5.02 19.44
N GLY A 170 9.25 5.31 18.90
CA GLY A 170 9.94 6.57 19.04
C GLY A 170 9.36 7.62 18.10
N GLU A 171 9.14 8.82 18.61
CA GLU A 171 8.68 9.99 17.87
C GLU A 171 9.52 10.18 16.59
N GLU A 172 8.85 10.19 15.45
CA GLU A 172 9.43 10.55 14.16
C GLU A 172 9.89 12.02 14.22
N ASP A 173 11.19 12.24 14.43
CA ASP A 173 11.82 13.50 14.02
C ASP A 173 11.78 13.60 12.49
N SER A 174 10.63 13.99 11.98
CA SER A 174 10.45 14.25 10.56
C SER A 174 11.30 15.46 10.17
N VAL A 175 12.22 15.27 9.22
CA VAL A 175 12.73 16.39 8.42
C VAL A 175 11.48 17.09 7.86
N GLU A 176 11.24 18.34 8.24
CA GLU A 176 10.18 19.16 7.66
C GLU A 176 10.50 19.36 6.17
N VAL A 177 10.00 18.47 5.34
CA VAL A 177 9.90 18.69 3.91
C VAL A 177 8.57 19.40 3.71
N GLU A 178 8.58 20.65 3.23
CA GLU A 178 7.36 21.45 3.03
C GLU A 178 6.37 20.72 2.11
N VAL A 179 6.87 19.97 1.14
CA VAL A 179 6.06 19.24 0.16
C VAL A 179 6.19 17.73 0.40
N ASN A 180 5.13 17.11 0.89
CA ASN A 180 5.08 15.67 1.07
C ASN A 180 4.55 14.98 -0.20
N PHE A 181 5.40 14.25 -0.91
CA PHE A 181 5.07 13.52 -2.14
C PHE A 181 3.80 12.67 -2.01
N ARG A 182 3.73 11.84 -0.98
CA ARG A 182 2.60 10.92 -0.77
C ARG A 182 1.28 11.66 -0.56
N ARG A 183 1.28 12.72 0.25
CA ARG A 183 0.09 13.54 0.50
C ARG A 183 -0.37 14.24 -0.77
N LEU A 184 0.57 14.84 -1.49
CA LEU A 184 0.27 15.61 -2.69
C LEU A 184 -0.26 14.71 -3.81
N LEU A 185 0.39 13.57 -4.07
CA LEU A 185 -0.08 12.65 -5.10
C LEU A 185 -1.44 12.04 -4.75
N LYS A 186 -1.66 11.67 -3.48
CA LYS A 186 -2.99 11.20 -3.04
C LYS A 186 -4.07 12.26 -3.22
N ALA A 187 -3.81 13.50 -2.80
CA ALA A 187 -4.78 14.59 -2.94
C ALA A 187 -5.16 14.85 -4.41
N LYS A 188 -4.17 14.91 -5.31
CA LYS A 188 -4.43 15.10 -6.74
C LYS A 188 -5.10 13.89 -7.40
N ALA A 189 -4.77 12.67 -6.98
CA ALA A 189 -5.36 11.46 -7.53
C ALA A 189 -6.81 11.20 -7.10
N MET A 190 -7.31 11.88 -6.06
CA MET A 190 -8.70 11.73 -5.61
C MET A 190 -9.74 12.03 -6.70
N GLU A 191 -9.43 12.88 -7.66
CA GLU A 191 -10.32 13.21 -8.78
C GLU A 191 -10.66 11.98 -9.66
N TYR A 192 -9.81 10.95 -9.67
CA TYR A 192 -10.02 9.76 -10.48
C TYR A 192 -10.85 8.68 -9.80
N ASN A 193 -11.20 8.84 -8.51
CA ASN A 193 -11.95 7.87 -7.71
C ASN A 193 -11.35 6.46 -7.73
N ILE A 194 -10.03 6.35 -7.86
CA ILE A 194 -9.28 5.09 -7.76
C ILE A 194 -8.29 5.22 -6.61
N PRO A 195 -8.35 4.35 -5.59
CA PRO A 195 -7.39 4.37 -4.51
C PRO A 195 -5.97 4.09 -5.00
N ILE A 196 -5.01 4.87 -4.48
CA ILE A 196 -3.59 4.67 -4.78
C ILE A 196 -2.82 4.27 -3.53
N GLN A 197 -1.84 3.37 -3.69
CA GLN A 197 -0.96 2.88 -2.64
C GLN A 197 0.50 3.04 -3.04
N PHE A 198 1.38 3.21 -2.06
CA PHE A 198 2.81 3.47 -2.24
C PHE A 198 3.64 2.36 -1.58
N PRO A 199 3.79 1.22 -2.24
CA PRO A 199 4.79 0.26 -1.81
C PRO A 199 6.17 0.81 -2.14
N SER A 200 7.11 0.75 -1.19
CA SER A 200 8.53 0.93 -1.48
C SER A 200 9.24 -0.42 -1.47
N ASP A 201 10.32 -0.54 -2.23
CA ASP A 201 11.14 -1.75 -2.31
C ASP A 201 11.62 -2.21 -0.92
N LEU A 202 11.88 -1.24 -0.02
CA LEU A 202 12.30 -1.49 1.36
C LEU A 202 11.22 -2.20 2.20
N TYR A 203 9.94 -1.95 1.93
CA TYR A 203 8.82 -2.45 2.73
C TYR A 203 8.12 -3.67 2.14
N LEU A 204 8.31 -3.96 0.85
CA LEU A 204 7.69 -5.11 0.19
C LEU A 204 8.12 -6.46 0.77
N ASN A 205 9.23 -6.48 1.53
CA ASN A 205 9.67 -7.66 2.25
C ASN A 205 9.15 -7.74 3.69
N THR A 206 8.41 -6.75 4.18
CA THR A 206 7.90 -6.71 5.55
C THR A 206 6.44 -7.12 5.63
N PHE A 207 6.12 -7.89 6.66
CA PHE A 207 4.76 -8.36 6.96
C PHE A 207 3.77 -7.19 7.21
N ALA A 208 4.27 -6.06 7.72
CA ALA A 208 3.46 -4.89 8.04
C ALA A 208 2.78 -4.27 6.81
N PHE A 209 3.45 -4.28 5.65
CA PHE A 209 2.88 -3.70 4.43
C PHE A 209 1.73 -4.55 3.85
N ILE A 210 1.82 -5.88 3.95
CA ILE A 210 0.76 -6.79 3.49
C ILE A 210 -0.57 -6.43 4.15
N LEU A 211 -0.53 -6.11 5.43
CA LEU A 211 -1.72 -5.79 6.22
C LEU A 211 -2.27 -4.39 5.95
N SER A 212 -1.42 -3.39 5.72
CA SER A 212 -1.87 -2.05 5.35
C SER A 212 -2.52 -2.02 3.96
N PHE A 213 -1.97 -2.79 3.02
CA PHE A 213 -2.53 -2.95 1.68
C PHE A 213 -3.91 -3.61 1.73
N SER A 214 -4.05 -4.70 2.49
CA SER A 214 -5.32 -5.42 2.58
C SER A 214 -6.46 -4.57 3.15
N LEU A 215 -6.19 -3.73 4.14
CA LEU A 215 -7.18 -2.84 4.72
C LEU A 215 -7.60 -1.69 3.78
N SER A 216 -6.72 -1.24 2.89
CA SER A 216 -7.01 -0.13 1.98
C SER A 216 -7.69 -0.54 0.67
N VAL A 217 -7.70 -1.83 0.35
CA VAL A 217 -8.35 -2.37 -0.86
C VAL A 217 -9.80 -2.79 -0.57
N VAL A 218 -10.13 -3.04 0.70
CA VAL A 218 -11.44 -3.55 1.14
C VAL A 218 -12.31 -2.46 1.79
N ALA A 219 -11.73 -1.31 2.13
CA ALA A 219 -12.46 -0.15 2.66
C ALA A 219 -13.02 0.72 1.53
#